data_8f75509f303bb6ba86065e24ee87439a
#
_entry.id   8f75509f303bb6ba86065e24ee87439a
#
_cell.length_a   1.000
_cell.length_b   1.000
_cell.length_c   1.000
_cell.angle_alpha   90.00
_cell.angle_beta   90.00
_cell.angle_gamma   90.00
#
_symmetry.space_group_name_H-M   'P 1'
#
loop_
_entity.id
_entity.type
_entity.pdbx_description
1 polymer ?
#
loop_
_entity_poly.entity_id
_entity_poly.type
_entity_poly.pdbx_seq_one_letter_code
_entity_poly.pdbx_strand_id
1 'polypeptide(L)'
;MRNILVIFFLVIFTSAVNAQFGENRDTTFGDVRFEARFDTAKYETTFTIKKNGKKIYEENLTDNVYDILQEQFQPGGKKYFLIHLYSGGAHCCSSLLVAEVSGDKFVVLDSGFYGNSGFMLEDLDKNGTKEIVSGNDMFAYAFTNYAETRFPLRVQKFENNKLVDITGNFKGDLIYELGFFEEDLNELIKEGFACPEKDDEDTFNTDAGSVKTILAAIVADYYSMGQVERGYELVEKVYKCVDKDKYIKILKEDFKLK
;
A
#
# COMPACT_ATOMS: atom_id res chain seq x y z
N MET A 1 0.42 57.99 -24.15
CA MET A 1 0.50 56.82 -23.28
C MET A 1 -0.28 55.67 -23.95
N ARG A 2 0.45 54.68 -24.44
CA ARG A 2 -0.13 53.61 -25.30
C ARG A 2 -0.26 52.35 -24.44
N ASN A 3 -1.49 52.01 -24.06
CA ASN A 3 -1.80 50.82 -23.28
C ASN A 3 -1.56 49.57 -24.15
N ILE A 4 -0.55 48.77 -23.78
CA ILE A 4 -0.35 47.44 -24.37
C ILE A 4 -1.17 46.45 -23.56
N LEU A 5 -2.22 45.91 -24.19
CA LEU A 5 -3.01 44.81 -23.64
C LEU A 5 -2.26 43.51 -23.89
N VAL A 6 -1.68 42.94 -22.85
CA VAL A 6 -1.04 41.60 -22.90
C VAL A 6 -2.14 40.58 -22.69
N ILE A 7 -2.55 39.90 -23.77
CA ILE A 7 -3.48 38.77 -23.72
C ILE A 7 -2.65 37.51 -23.37
N PHE A 8 -2.80 37.03 -22.15
CA PHE A 8 -2.25 35.71 -21.73
C PHE A 8 -3.16 34.63 -22.35
N PHE A 9 -2.64 33.93 -23.37
CA PHE A 9 -3.23 32.68 -23.84
C PHE A 9 -2.93 31.57 -22.83
N LEU A 10 -3.91 31.24 -22.01
CA LEU A 10 -3.86 30.05 -21.15
C LEU A 10 -4.08 28.81 -22.03
N VAL A 11 -3.01 28.18 -22.48
CA VAL A 11 -3.07 26.87 -23.14
C VAL A 11 -3.36 25.82 -22.07
N ILE A 12 -4.63 25.47 -21.91
CA ILE A 12 -5.03 24.32 -21.08
C ILE A 12 -4.65 23.07 -21.86
N PHE A 13 -3.50 22.47 -21.51
CA PHE A 13 -3.21 21.09 -21.89
C PHE A 13 -4.15 20.18 -21.09
N THR A 14 -5.30 19.84 -21.67
CA THR A 14 -6.07 18.68 -21.23
C THR A 14 -5.31 17.43 -21.67
N SER A 15 -4.34 16.99 -20.89
CA SER A 15 -3.90 15.59 -20.96
C SER A 15 -5.11 14.76 -20.53
N ALA A 16 -5.79 14.14 -21.50
CA ALA A 16 -6.72 13.06 -21.22
C ALA A 16 -5.89 11.98 -20.56
N VAL A 17 -5.97 11.87 -19.23
CA VAL A 17 -5.51 10.68 -18.50
C VAL A 17 -6.50 9.59 -18.90
N ASN A 18 -6.19 8.90 -20.00
CA ASN A 18 -6.79 7.62 -20.26
C ASN A 18 -6.37 6.72 -19.09
N ALA A 19 -7.28 6.40 -18.20
CA ALA A 19 -7.13 5.30 -17.28
C ALA A 19 -7.04 4.03 -18.16
N GLN A 20 -5.83 3.64 -18.48
CA GLN A 20 -5.55 2.58 -19.45
C GLN A 20 -5.66 1.26 -18.70
N PHE A 21 -6.86 0.68 -18.75
CA PHE A 21 -7.12 -0.67 -18.27
C PHE A 21 -6.34 -1.65 -19.15
N GLY A 22 -5.34 -2.29 -18.55
CA GLY A 22 -4.57 -3.38 -19.14
C GLY A 22 -3.68 -2.97 -20.31
N GLU A 23 -2.39 -3.04 -20.08
CA GLU A 23 -1.37 -2.86 -21.12
C GLU A 23 -0.66 -4.18 -21.40
N ASN A 24 -0.30 -4.38 -22.67
CA ASN A 24 0.64 -5.44 -23.01
C ASN A 24 2.02 -5.10 -22.45
N ARG A 25 2.67 -6.05 -21.80
CA ARG A 25 4.01 -5.90 -21.25
C ARG A 25 4.96 -6.96 -21.80
N ASP A 26 6.15 -6.53 -22.13
CA ASP A 26 7.26 -7.39 -22.54
C ASP A 26 8.51 -6.96 -21.78
N THR A 27 9.09 -7.87 -21.01
CA THR A 27 10.32 -7.60 -20.26
C THR A 27 11.26 -8.78 -20.38
N THR A 28 12.57 -8.53 -20.55
CA THR A 28 13.57 -9.58 -20.69
C THR A 28 14.72 -9.37 -19.71
N PHE A 29 15.07 -10.42 -18.98
CA PHE A 29 16.21 -10.46 -18.07
C PHE A 29 17.10 -11.66 -18.47
N GLY A 30 18.22 -11.37 -19.15
CA GLY A 30 19.10 -12.40 -19.66
C GLY A 30 18.40 -13.32 -20.67
N ASP A 31 18.27 -14.59 -20.34
CA ASP A 31 17.63 -15.62 -21.17
C ASP A 31 16.12 -15.82 -20.87
N VAL A 32 15.57 -15.08 -19.90
CA VAL A 32 14.17 -15.16 -19.48
C VAL A 32 13.39 -13.97 -20.00
N ARG A 33 12.33 -14.24 -20.75
CA ARG A 33 11.39 -13.24 -21.26
C ARG A 33 10.01 -13.47 -20.68
N PHE A 34 9.41 -12.39 -20.19
CA PHE A 34 8.05 -12.28 -19.69
C PHE A 34 7.20 -11.55 -20.71
N GLU A 35 6.03 -12.09 -20.99
CA GLU A 35 5.05 -11.50 -21.92
C GLU A 35 3.69 -11.47 -21.21
N ALA A 36 3.07 -10.31 -21.09
CA ALA A 36 1.69 -10.15 -20.63
C ALA A 36 0.85 -9.59 -21.79
N ARG A 37 -0.27 -10.22 -22.07
CA ARG A 37 -1.20 -9.85 -23.15
C ARG A 37 -2.60 -9.70 -22.56
N PHE A 38 -3.06 -8.47 -22.50
CA PHE A 38 -4.38 -8.17 -21.96
C PHE A 38 -5.46 -8.30 -23.05
N ASP A 39 -6.47 -9.12 -22.79
CA ASP A 39 -7.65 -9.28 -23.63
C ASP A 39 -8.78 -8.38 -23.08
N THR A 40 -9.06 -7.29 -23.78
CA THR A 40 -10.10 -6.32 -23.40
C THR A 40 -11.52 -6.88 -23.45
N ALA A 41 -11.75 -7.95 -24.23
CA ALA A 41 -13.07 -8.57 -24.35
C ALA A 41 -13.36 -9.51 -23.18
N LYS A 42 -12.34 -10.11 -22.60
CA LYS A 42 -12.46 -11.05 -21.47
C LYS A 42 -12.06 -10.45 -20.14
N TYR A 43 -11.39 -9.30 -20.14
CA TYR A 43 -10.77 -8.70 -18.97
C TYR A 43 -9.80 -9.67 -18.25
N GLU A 44 -8.97 -10.33 -19.06
CA GLU A 44 -7.97 -11.31 -18.61
C GLU A 44 -6.60 -10.98 -19.20
N THR A 45 -5.54 -11.29 -18.47
CA THR A 45 -4.17 -11.18 -18.95
C THR A 45 -3.57 -12.56 -19.17
N THR A 46 -3.23 -12.91 -20.40
CA THR A 46 -2.40 -14.10 -20.65
C THR A 46 -0.95 -13.77 -20.31
N PHE A 47 -0.44 -14.40 -19.28
CA PHE A 47 0.93 -14.23 -18.78
C PHE A 47 1.78 -15.41 -19.20
N THR A 48 2.79 -15.16 -20.04
CA THR A 48 3.68 -16.19 -20.62
C THR A 48 5.13 -15.91 -20.23
N ILE A 49 5.86 -16.96 -19.84
CA ILE A 49 7.30 -16.89 -19.57
C ILE A 49 8.03 -17.83 -20.52
N LYS A 50 9.06 -17.28 -21.16
CA LYS A 50 9.94 -18.03 -22.07
C LYS A 50 11.37 -18.00 -21.55
N LYS A 51 12.08 -19.13 -21.67
CA LYS A 51 13.51 -19.22 -21.42
C LYS A 51 14.22 -19.73 -22.66
N ASN A 52 15.25 -19.01 -23.12
CA ASN A 52 15.92 -19.29 -24.39
C ASN A 52 14.93 -19.47 -25.58
N GLY A 53 13.86 -18.66 -25.59
CA GLY A 53 12.79 -18.71 -26.61
C GLY A 53 11.74 -19.82 -26.39
N LYS A 54 11.97 -20.79 -25.51
CA LYS A 54 11.02 -21.88 -25.20
C LYS A 54 10.05 -21.45 -24.11
N LYS A 55 8.75 -21.63 -24.34
CA LYS A 55 7.72 -21.40 -23.32
C LYS A 55 7.89 -22.40 -22.16
N ILE A 56 8.03 -21.86 -20.92
CA ILE A 56 8.18 -22.62 -19.69
C ILE A 56 7.00 -22.42 -18.72
N TYR A 57 6.19 -21.38 -18.94
CA TYR A 57 5.00 -21.09 -18.14
C TYR A 57 3.97 -20.30 -18.94
N GLU A 58 2.69 -20.53 -18.68
CA GLU A 58 1.58 -19.74 -19.20
C GLU A 58 0.37 -19.87 -18.27
N GLU A 59 -0.25 -18.73 -17.94
CA GLU A 59 -1.44 -18.66 -17.11
C GLU A 59 -2.32 -17.48 -17.52
N ASN A 60 -3.62 -17.61 -17.38
CA ASN A 60 -4.55 -16.49 -17.50
C ASN A 60 -4.82 -15.89 -16.13
N LEU A 61 -4.46 -14.62 -15.97
CA LEU A 61 -4.63 -13.87 -14.75
C LEU A 61 -5.87 -12.97 -14.88
N THR A 62 -6.60 -12.80 -13.77
CA THR A 62 -7.68 -11.81 -13.68
C THR A 62 -7.15 -10.39 -13.50
N ASP A 63 -5.91 -10.26 -13.02
CA ASP A 63 -5.24 -8.99 -12.80
C ASP A 63 -4.33 -8.63 -13.98
N ASN A 64 -4.05 -7.34 -14.12
CA ASN A 64 -3.07 -6.85 -15.07
C ASN A 64 -1.65 -7.02 -14.51
N VAL A 65 -0.70 -7.37 -15.35
CA VAL A 65 0.72 -7.28 -15.02
C VAL A 65 1.15 -5.83 -15.22
N TYR A 66 1.28 -5.11 -14.10
CA TYR A 66 1.63 -3.69 -14.11
C TYR A 66 3.11 -3.46 -14.37
N ASP A 67 3.98 -4.21 -13.68
CA ASP A 67 5.42 -4.15 -13.88
C ASP A 67 6.10 -5.48 -13.55
N ILE A 68 7.30 -5.69 -14.08
CA ILE A 68 8.16 -6.83 -13.78
C ILE A 68 9.57 -6.33 -13.57
N LEU A 69 10.10 -6.55 -12.37
CA LEU A 69 11.42 -6.12 -11.96
C LEU A 69 12.30 -7.34 -11.62
N GLN A 70 13.61 -7.13 -11.58
CA GLN A 70 14.55 -8.12 -11.06
C GLN A 70 15.35 -7.47 -9.93
N GLU A 71 15.19 -7.99 -8.71
CA GLU A 71 15.84 -7.43 -7.51
C GLU A 71 16.56 -8.51 -6.71
N GLN A 72 17.55 -8.07 -5.93
CA GLN A 72 18.23 -8.90 -4.93
C GLN A 72 17.94 -8.32 -3.54
N PHE A 73 17.63 -9.21 -2.59
CA PHE A 73 17.29 -8.83 -1.22
C PHE A 73 18.45 -9.03 -0.23
N GLN A 74 19.62 -9.38 -0.74
CA GLN A 74 20.86 -9.48 0.02
C GLN A 74 22.04 -9.07 -0.87
N PRO A 75 23.02 -8.31 -0.37
CA PRO A 75 24.17 -7.87 -1.15
C PRO A 75 24.90 -9.07 -1.80
N GLY A 76 25.05 -9.05 -3.12
CA GLY A 76 25.65 -10.15 -3.89
C GLY A 76 24.84 -11.45 -3.93
N GLY A 77 23.62 -11.44 -3.42
CA GLY A 77 22.74 -12.59 -3.36
C GLY A 77 22.08 -12.92 -4.69
N LYS A 78 21.21 -13.93 -4.66
CA LYS A 78 20.37 -14.32 -5.79
C LYS A 78 19.41 -13.21 -6.16
N LYS A 79 19.17 -13.03 -7.45
CA LYS A 79 18.12 -12.15 -7.97
C LYS A 79 16.81 -12.91 -8.11
N TYR A 80 15.74 -12.23 -7.77
CA TYR A 80 14.36 -12.72 -7.88
C TYR A 80 13.58 -11.86 -8.85
N PHE A 81 12.52 -12.40 -9.43
CA PHE A 81 11.57 -11.64 -10.22
C PHE A 81 10.45 -11.14 -9.33
N LEU A 82 10.17 -9.86 -9.42
CA LEU A 82 9.07 -9.17 -8.74
C LEU A 82 8.02 -8.86 -9.80
N ILE A 83 6.86 -9.48 -9.69
CA ILE A 83 5.76 -9.29 -10.63
C ILE A 83 4.68 -8.51 -9.90
N HIS A 84 4.54 -7.25 -10.30
CA HIS A 84 3.51 -6.36 -9.77
C HIS A 84 2.22 -6.58 -10.54
N LEU A 85 1.19 -7.02 -9.85
CA LEU A 85 -0.16 -7.20 -10.36
C LEU A 85 -1.05 -6.05 -9.89
N TYR A 86 -1.99 -5.64 -10.74
CA TYR A 86 -2.95 -4.60 -10.44
C TYR A 86 -4.34 -4.96 -10.99
N SER A 87 -5.35 -4.92 -10.14
CA SER A 87 -6.71 -5.32 -10.52
C SER A 87 -7.44 -4.35 -11.47
N GLY A 88 -6.91 -3.13 -11.65
CA GLY A 88 -7.46 -2.17 -12.59
C GLY A 88 -8.53 -1.23 -12.05
N GLY A 89 -8.79 -1.21 -10.75
CA GLY A 89 -9.71 -0.25 -10.11
C GLY A 89 -9.11 1.15 -9.96
N ALA A 90 -9.92 2.13 -9.57
CA ALA A 90 -9.46 3.50 -9.35
C ALA A 90 -8.49 3.62 -8.16
N HIS A 91 -8.63 2.75 -7.16
CA HIS A 91 -7.85 2.77 -5.92
C HIS A 91 -7.35 1.38 -5.50
N CYS A 92 -7.83 0.30 -6.08
CA CYS A 92 -7.51 -1.08 -5.71
C CYS A 92 -7.19 -1.91 -6.95
N CYS A 93 -6.44 -2.94 -6.85
CA CYS A 93 -5.65 -3.43 -5.75
C CYS A 93 -4.27 -3.82 -6.28
N SER A 94 -3.23 -3.47 -5.54
CA SER A 94 -1.86 -3.88 -5.85
C SER A 94 -1.49 -5.17 -5.16
N SER A 95 -0.86 -6.09 -5.88
CA SER A 95 -0.28 -7.34 -5.37
C SER A 95 1.12 -7.54 -5.93
N LEU A 96 1.97 -8.23 -5.19
CA LEU A 96 3.33 -8.56 -5.60
C LEU A 96 3.53 -10.06 -5.52
N LEU A 97 4.03 -10.66 -6.60
CA LEU A 97 4.58 -12.02 -6.57
C LEU A 97 6.11 -11.93 -6.53
N VAL A 98 6.72 -12.66 -5.61
CA VAL A 98 8.17 -12.87 -5.60
C VAL A 98 8.44 -14.26 -6.16
N ALA A 99 9.18 -14.32 -7.26
CA ALA A 99 9.33 -15.54 -8.04
C ALA A 99 10.76 -15.77 -8.51
N GLU A 100 11.03 -16.99 -8.95
CA GLU A 100 12.28 -17.39 -9.59
C GLU A 100 12.05 -18.28 -10.81
N VAL A 101 13.03 -18.32 -11.69
CA VAL A 101 13.14 -19.34 -12.73
C VAL A 101 14.30 -20.27 -12.39
N SER A 102 13.97 -21.51 -12.05
CA SER A 102 14.94 -22.56 -11.70
C SER A 102 14.90 -23.67 -12.77
N GLY A 103 15.98 -23.80 -13.53
CA GLY A 103 15.96 -24.65 -14.72
C GLY A 103 14.91 -24.16 -15.72
N ASP A 104 14.00 -25.04 -16.15
CA ASP A 104 12.86 -24.74 -17.03
C ASP A 104 11.55 -24.58 -16.22
N LYS A 105 11.60 -24.21 -14.95
CA LYS A 105 10.42 -24.02 -14.10
C LYS A 105 10.35 -22.60 -13.56
N PHE A 106 9.19 -21.99 -13.70
CA PHE A 106 8.81 -20.78 -12.98
C PHE A 106 8.17 -21.18 -11.64
N VAL A 107 8.61 -20.54 -10.57
CA VAL A 107 8.13 -20.82 -9.20
C VAL A 107 7.86 -19.53 -8.49
N VAL A 108 6.61 -19.31 -8.06
CA VAL A 108 6.25 -18.26 -7.13
C VAL A 108 6.65 -18.74 -5.73
N LEU A 109 7.49 -17.96 -5.05
CA LEU A 109 8.03 -18.27 -3.73
C LEU A 109 7.15 -17.71 -2.62
N ASP A 110 6.67 -16.49 -2.80
CA ASP A 110 5.73 -15.81 -1.90
C ASP A 110 4.96 -14.72 -2.63
N SER A 111 3.91 -14.20 -1.98
CA SER A 111 3.12 -13.09 -2.49
C SER A 111 2.71 -12.14 -1.39
N GLY A 112 2.59 -10.85 -1.72
CA GLY A 112 2.10 -9.80 -0.84
C GLY A 112 0.89 -9.10 -1.45
N PHE A 113 -0.11 -8.82 -0.61
CA PHE A 113 -1.23 -7.96 -0.97
C PHE A 113 -1.03 -6.58 -0.34
N TYR A 114 -1.12 -5.54 -1.17
CA TYR A 114 -0.88 -4.14 -0.80
C TYR A 114 -2.09 -3.25 -1.10
N GLY A 115 -3.13 -3.84 -1.64
CA GLY A 115 -4.44 -3.25 -1.83
C GLY A 115 -4.41 -1.82 -2.39
N ASN A 116 -5.07 -0.93 -1.68
CA ASN A 116 -5.22 0.48 -2.05
C ASN A 116 -3.97 1.33 -1.80
N SER A 117 -3.12 0.93 -0.85
CA SER A 117 -1.91 1.69 -0.50
C SER A 117 -0.81 1.55 -1.57
N GLY A 118 -0.83 0.46 -2.34
CA GLY A 118 0.27 0.11 -3.22
C GLY A 118 1.56 -0.18 -2.44
N PHE A 119 2.69 -0.28 -3.15
CA PHE A 119 4.02 -0.45 -2.56
C PHE A 119 5.09 0.21 -3.42
N MET A 120 6.25 0.44 -2.82
CA MET A 120 7.47 0.84 -3.49
C MET A 120 8.66 0.01 -3.02
N LEU A 121 9.74 0.02 -3.79
CA LEU A 121 11.00 -0.62 -3.43
C LEU A 121 12.02 0.46 -3.07
N GLU A 122 12.44 0.51 -1.82
CA GLU A 122 13.34 1.53 -1.31
C GLU A 122 14.39 0.91 -0.37
N ASP A 123 15.63 1.38 -0.44
CA ASP A 123 16.72 1.02 0.47
C ASP A 123 16.68 1.99 1.66
N LEU A 124 15.78 1.73 2.61
CA LEU A 124 15.52 2.61 3.74
C LEU A 124 16.69 2.68 4.73
N ASP A 125 17.35 1.56 4.98
CA ASP A 125 18.48 1.48 5.93
C ASP A 125 19.84 1.72 5.25
N LYS A 126 19.86 1.96 3.94
CA LYS A 126 21.06 2.24 3.12
C LYS A 126 22.09 1.11 3.16
N ASN A 127 21.63 -0.13 3.26
CA ASN A 127 22.48 -1.32 3.26
C ASN A 127 22.80 -1.85 1.84
N GLY A 128 22.25 -1.25 0.79
CA GLY A 128 22.41 -1.63 -0.60
C GLY A 128 21.40 -2.66 -1.11
N THR A 129 20.40 -2.99 -0.30
CA THR A 129 19.24 -3.82 -0.68
C THR A 129 17.94 -3.06 -0.44
N LYS A 130 16.90 -3.40 -1.18
CA LYS A 130 15.63 -2.69 -1.07
C LYS A 130 14.66 -3.43 -0.19
N GLU A 131 13.96 -2.68 0.65
CA GLU A 131 12.75 -3.09 1.33
C GLU A 131 11.53 -2.87 0.44
N ILE A 132 10.46 -3.58 0.74
CA ILE A 132 9.12 -3.34 0.19
C ILE A 132 8.40 -2.45 1.19
N VAL A 133 8.17 -1.19 0.80
CA VAL A 133 7.57 -0.16 1.63
C VAL A 133 6.15 0.10 1.17
N SER A 134 5.20 0.08 2.08
CA SER A 134 3.78 0.31 1.80
C SER A 134 3.08 0.95 2.99
N GLY A 135 1.87 1.42 2.80
CA GLY A 135 0.93 1.56 3.88
C GLY A 135 0.30 0.19 4.23
N ASN A 136 -0.19 0.04 5.44
CA ASN A 136 -0.91 -1.18 5.83
C ASN A 136 -2.36 -1.13 5.34
N ASP A 137 -2.69 -1.88 4.31
CA ASP A 137 -4.01 -1.88 3.67
C ASP A 137 -5.15 -2.42 4.56
N MET A 138 -4.84 -3.07 5.69
CA MET A 138 -5.87 -3.45 6.69
C MET A 138 -6.68 -2.25 7.18
N PHE A 139 -6.11 -1.05 7.10
CA PHE A 139 -6.75 0.19 7.55
C PHE A 139 -7.62 0.85 6.46
N ALA A 140 -7.57 0.35 5.22
CA ALA A 140 -8.37 0.88 4.12
C ALA A 140 -9.87 0.83 4.45
N TYR A 141 -10.53 1.97 4.38
CA TYR A 141 -11.98 2.09 4.62
C TYR A 141 -12.46 1.58 6.01
N ALA A 142 -11.57 1.45 6.98
CA ALA A 142 -11.91 0.83 8.27
C ALA A 142 -12.90 1.66 9.09
N PHE A 143 -12.75 2.98 9.09
CA PHE A 143 -13.56 3.91 9.89
C PHE A 143 -14.08 5.11 9.09
N THR A 144 -13.50 5.35 7.90
CA THR A 144 -13.85 6.45 7.04
C THR A 144 -13.60 6.10 5.56
N ASN A 145 -13.89 7.02 4.62
CA ASN A 145 -13.63 6.85 3.20
C ASN A 145 -12.12 6.81 2.87
N TYR A 146 -11.81 6.46 1.61
CA TYR A 146 -10.42 6.35 1.15
C TYR A 146 -9.60 7.64 1.35
N ALA A 147 -10.18 8.79 1.05
CA ALA A 147 -9.45 10.07 1.07
C ALA A 147 -8.98 10.46 2.48
N GLU A 148 -9.72 10.06 3.49
CA GLU A 148 -9.42 10.33 4.90
C GLU A 148 -8.72 9.18 5.61
N THR A 149 -8.69 7.98 5.00
CA THR A 149 -7.98 6.83 5.57
C THR A 149 -6.52 7.17 5.82
N ARG A 150 -5.99 6.74 6.98
CA ARG A 150 -4.57 6.75 7.29
C ARG A 150 -4.04 5.33 7.21
N PHE A 151 -2.99 5.15 6.42
CA PHE A 151 -2.33 3.87 6.20
C PHE A 151 -1.02 3.86 6.99
N PRO A 152 -0.96 3.24 8.18
CA PRO A 152 0.30 3.18 8.93
C PRO A 152 1.38 2.47 8.14
N LEU A 153 2.63 2.89 8.34
CA LEU A 153 3.79 2.34 7.66
C LEU A 153 3.88 0.82 7.80
N ARG A 154 4.18 0.16 6.69
CA ARG A 154 4.52 -1.25 6.64
C ARG A 154 5.77 -1.45 5.82
N VAL A 155 6.79 -2.04 6.42
CA VAL A 155 8.05 -2.37 5.76
C VAL A 155 8.28 -3.88 5.81
N GLN A 156 8.54 -4.46 4.65
CA GLN A 156 8.81 -5.88 4.54
C GLN A 156 10.14 -6.13 3.83
N LYS A 157 10.81 -7.21 4.18
CA LYS A 157 11.92 -7.77 3.42
C LYS A 157 11.58 -9.16 2.92
N PHE A 158 12.22 -9.58 1.83
CA PHE A 158 12.15 -10.97 1.39
C PHE A 158 13.34 -11.75 1.94
N GLU A 159 13.06 -12.72 2.81
CA GLU A 159 14.05 -13.54 3.48
C GLU A 159 13.54 -14.98 3.63
N ASN A 160 14.40 -15.97 3.39
CA ASN A 160 14.05 -17.40 3.49
C ASN A 160 12.79 -17.77 2.66
N ASN A 161 12.66 -17.21 1.45
CA ASN A 161 11.54 -17.37 0.54
C ASN A 161 10.21 -16.87 1.10
N LYS A 162 10.23 -15.89 2.00
CA LYS A 162 9.05 -15.27 2.60
C LYS A 162 9.18 -13.75 2.68
N LEU A 163 8.05 -13.08 2.53
CA LEU A 163 7.90 -11.66 2.87
C LEU A 163 7.72 -11.56 4.39
N VAL A 164 8.70 -10.95 5.04
CA VAL A 164 8.75 -10.81 6.50
C VAL A 164 8.56 -9.36 6.87
N ASP A 165 7.62 -9.08 7.74
CA ASP A 165 7.41 -7.75 8.30
C ASP A 165 8.57 -7.37 9.21
N ILE A 166 9.17 -6.22 8.94
CA ILE A 166 10.31 -5.66 9.67
C ILE A 166 10.07 -4.21 10.08
N THR A 167 8.82 -3.76 10.03
CA THR A 167 8.42 -2.36 10.28
C THR A 167 9.02 -1.81 11.57
N GLY A 168 9.02 -2.62 12.64
CA GLY A 168 9.57 -2.23 13.94
C GLY A 168 11.06 -1.90 13.96
N ASN A 169 11.82 -2.23 12.91
CA ASN A 169 13.23 -1.84 12.79
C ASN A 169 13.39 -0.37 12.36
N PHE A 170 12.37 0.23 11.78
CA PHE A 170 12.37 1.59 11.20
C PHE A 170 11.72 2.61 12.15
N LYS A 171 12.20 2.64 13.40
CA LYS A 171 11.62 3.51 14.45
C LYS A 171 11.71 5.00 14.11
N GLY A 172 12.72 5.41 13.36
CA GLY A 172 12.86 6.81 12.91
C GLY A 172 11.74 7.22 11.98
N ASP A 173 11.40 6.36 11.01
CA ASP A 173 10.33 6.58 10.05
C ASP A 173 8.96 6.54 10.72
N LEU A 174 8.74 5.59 11.64
CA LEU A 174 7.52 5.53 12.46
C LEU A 174 7.33 6.78 13.31
N ILE A 175 8.38 7.31 13.96
CA ILE A 175 8.30 8.56 14.74
C ILE A 175 7.99 9.75 13.83
N TYR A 176 8.57 9.78 12.62
CA TYR A 176 8.29 10.82 11.64
C TYR A 176 6.84 10.78 11.18
N GLU A 177 6.30 9.61 10.87
CA GLU A 177 4.90 9.42 10.49
C GLU A 177 3.93 9.78 11.63
N LEU A 178 4.24 9.35 12.86
CA LEU A 178 3.47 9.74 14.05
C LEU A 178 3.32 11.26 14.18
N GLY A 179 4.36 12.02 13.82
CA GLY A 179 4.29 13.49 13.86
C GLY A 179 3.18 14.05 12.97
N PHE A 180 3.01 13.50 11.76
CA PHE A 180 1.92 13.89 10.86
C PHE A 180 0.54 13.46 11.40
N PHE A 181 0.41 12.24 11.90
CA PHE A 181 -0.86 11.76 12.42
C PHE A 181 -1.28 12.55 13.68
N GLU A 182 -0.32 12.91 14.54
CA GLU A 182 -0.60 13.75 15.71
C GLU A 182 -1.00 15.19 15.33
N GLU A 183 -0.41 15.75 14.26
CA GLU A 183 -0.80 17.05 13.71
C GLU A 183 -2.24 17.01 13.17
N ASP A 184 -2.56 16.05 12.30
CA ASP A 184 -3.91 15.84 11.75
C ASP A 184 -4.94 15.66 12.91
N LEU A 185 -4.60 14.84 13.91
CA LEU A 185 -5.46 14.59 15.05
C LEU A 185 -5.73 15.88 15.86
N ASN A 186 -4.69 16.68 16.09
CA ASN A 186 -4.79 17.94 16.83
C ASN A 186 -5.67 18.96 16.11
N GLU A 187 -5.63 18.99 14.76
CA GLU A 187 -6.51 19.86 13.96
C GLU A 187 -7.98 19.47 14.16
N LEU A 188 -8.32 18.18 14.00
CA LEU A 188 -9.69 17.70 14.22
C LEU A 188 -10.18 17.93 15.66
N ILE A 189 -9.33 17.73 16.67
CA ILE A 189 -9.71 17.99 18.07
C ILE A 189 -9.98 19.48 18.30
N LYS A 190 -9.19 20.36 17.69
CA LYS A 190 -9.35 21.82 17.82
C LYS A 190 -10.64 22.31 17.17
N GLU A 191 -11.02 21.74 16.06
CA GLU A 191 -12.29 22.03 15.37
C GLU A 191 -13.48 21.48 16.16
N GLY A 192 -13.25 20.40 16.92
CA GLY A 192 -14.25 19.64 17.64
C GLY A 192 -14.95 18.64 16.75
N PHE A 193 -15.34 17.50 17.30
CA PHE A 193 -16.11 16.48 16.59
C PHE A 193 -17.29 15.99 17.41
N ALA A 194 -18.36 15.60 16.72
CA ALA A 194 -19.54 15.05 17.35
C ALA A 194 -19.34 13.55 17.63
N CYS A 195 -19.58 13.14 18.87
CA CYS A 195 -19.64 11.73 19.23
C CYS A 195 -20.95 11.09 18.76
N PRO A 196 -20.99 9.78 18.47
CA PRO A 196 -22.23 9.06 18.29
C PRO A 196 -23.08 9.10 19.57
N GLU A 197 -24.40 9.11 19.42
CA GLU A 197 -25.33 9.10 20.57
C GLU A 197 -25.40 7.71 21.23
N LYS A 198 -25.12 6.65 20.43
CA LYS A 198 -25.17 5.25 20.85
C LYS A 198 -23.90 4.52 20.44
N ASP A 199 -23.57 3.45 21.15
CA ASP A 199 -22.39 2.63 20.91
C ASP A 199 -22.43 1.79 19.62
N ASP A 200 -23.62 1.56 19.06
CA ASP A 200 -23.87 0.84 17.82
C ASP A 200 -24.15 1.75 16.61
N GLU A 201 -24.09 3.07 16.80
CA GLU A 201 -24.25 4.04 15.71
C GLU A 201 -23.10 3.96 14.70
N ASP A 202 -23.46 4.02 13.42
CA ASP A 202 -22.47 4.04 12.34
C ASP A 202 -21.77 5.42 12.31
N THR A 203 -20.45 5.39 12.48
CA THR A 203 -19.60 6.59 12.44
C THR A 203 -18.81 6.70 11.13
N PHE A 204 -19.07 5.84 10.15
CA PHE A 204 -18.37 5.90 8.86
C PHE A 204 -18.64 7.24 8.15
N ASN A 205 -17.61 7.87 7.62
CA ASN A 205 -17.66 9.20 6.99
C ASN A 205 -18.16 10.35 7.90
N THR A 206 -17.98 10.22 9.21
CA THR A 206 -18.20 11.32 10.17
C THR A 206 -16.86 11.79 10.75
N ASP A 207 -16.84 12.95 11.41
CA ASP A 207 -15.65 13.43 12.11
C ASP A 207 -15.16 12.43 13.16
N ALA A 208 -16.08 11.72 13.84
CA ALA A 208 -15.72 10.64 14.75
C ALA A 208 -15.02 9.48 14.03
N GLY A 209 -15.44 9.14 12.81
CA GLY A 209 -14.77 8.16 11.94
C GLY A 209 -13.37 8.62 11.54
N SER A 210 -13.20 9.89 11.20
CA SER A 210 -11.90 10.48 10.87
C SER A 210 -10.95 10.49 12.07
N VAL A 211 -11.44 10.79 13.27
CA VAL A 211 -10.66 10.67 14.50
C VAL A 211 -10.26 9.22 14.78
N LYS A 212 -11.17 8.25 14.59
CA LYS A 212 -10.87 6.82 14.76
C LYS A 212 -9.79 6.33 13.81
N THR A 213 -9.82 6.71 12.52
CA THR A 213 -8.82 6.26 11.55
C THR A 213 -7.42 6.77 11.88
N ILE A 214 -7.30 8.04 12.34
CA ILE A 214 -6.01 8.61 12.76
C ILE A 214 -5.50 7.92 14.02
N LEU A 215 -6.35 7.77 15.04
CA LEU A 215 -5.98 7.07 16.27
C LEU A 215 -5.59 5.61 16.02
N ALA A 216 -6.27 4.92 15.10
CA ALA A 216 -5.92 3.56 14.70
C ALA A 216 -4.52 3.47 14.09
N ALA A 217 -4.17 4.41 13.20
CA ALA A 217 -2.83 4.50 12.62
C ALA A 217 -1.76 4.77 13.68
N ILE A 218 -2.01 5.70 14.60
CA ILE A 218 -1.10 6.00 15.72
C ILE A 218 -0.90 4.75 16.61
N VAL A 219 -1.97 4.03 16.94
CA VAL A 219 -1.86 2.77 17.71
C VAL A 219 -1.04 1.72 16.99
N ALA A 220 -1.19 1.61 15.65
CA ALA A 220 -0.43 0.67 14.84
C ALA A 220 1.07 1.00 14.81
N ASP A 221 1.43 2.28 14.73
CA ASP A 221 2.82 2.72 14.77
C ASP A 221 3.45 2.45 16.13
N TYR A 222 2.74 2.78 17.23
CA TYR A 222 3.20 2.41 18.56
C TYR A 222 3.29 0.90 18.76
N TYR A 223 2.37 0.12 18.20
CA TYR A 223 2.44 -1.33 18.22
C TYR A 223 3.70 -1.83 17.49
N SER A 224 3.99 -1.32 16.30
CA SER A 224 5.19 -1.66 15.54
C SER A 224 6.48 -1.34 16.29
N MET A 225 6.47 -0.29 17.11
CA MET A 225 7.60 0.06 17.99
C MET A 225 7.68 -0.76 19.29
N GLY A 226 6.72 -1.64 19.56
CA GLY A 226 6.61 -2.38 20.82
C GLY A 226 6.15 -1.51 22.01
N GLN A 227 5.36 -0.45 21.76
CA GLN A 227 4.88 0.54 22.72
C GLN A 227 3.36 0.75 22.61
N VAL A 228 2.60 -0.29 22.32
CA VAL A 228 1.16 -0.20 22.00
C VAL A 228 0.33 0.47 23.10
N GLU A 229 0.72 0.35 24.37
CA GLU A 229 0.05 0.98 25.52
C GLU A 229 0.01 2.50 25.39
N ARG A 230 1.06 3.13 24.84
CA ARG A 230 1.08 4.58 24.59
C ARG A 230 0.02 4.99 23.58
N GLY A 231 -0.20 4.18 22.54
CA GLY A 231 -1.28 4.41 21.58
C GLY A 231 -2.65 4.33 22.26
N TYR A 232 -2.88 3.33 23.10
CA TYR A 232 -4.14 3.20 23.84
C TYR A 232 -4.35 4.29 24.87
N GLU A 233 -3.30 4.73 25.56
CA GLU A 233 -3.38 5.91 26.47
C GLU A 233 -3.85 7.16 25.70
N LEU A 234 -3.38 7.34 24.46
CA LEU A 234 -3.85 8.45 23.63
C LEU A 234 -5.32 8.28 23.24
N VAL A 235 -5.75 7.07 22.84
CA VAL A 235 -7.17 6.78 22.56
C VAL A 235 -8.02 7.11 23.79
N GLU A 236 -7.63 6.64 24.98
CA GLU A 236 -8.31 6.91 26.23
C GLU A 236 -8.36 8.40 26.58
N LYS A 237 -7.36 9.17 26.23
CA LYS A 237 -7.28 10.61 26.47
C LYS A 237 -8.18 11.40 25.53
N VAL A 238 -8.20 11.03 24.24
CA VAL A 238 -8.79 11.84 23.16
C VAL A 238 -10.22 11.42 22.84
N TYR A 239 -10.46 10.12 22.65
CA TYR A 239 -11.74 9.61 22.20
C TYR A 239 -12.64 9.27 23.39
N LYS A 240 -13.51 10.24 23.80
CA LYS A 240 -14.40 10.12 24.96
C LYS A 240 -15.83 9.71 24.60
N CYS A 241 -16.04 9.22 23.38
CA CYS A 241 -17.36 8.86 22.88
C CYS A 241 -17.88 7.56 23.53
N VAL A 242 -19.19 7.36 23.46
CA VAL A 242 -19.88 6.21 24.07
C VAL A 242 -19.42 4.87 23.51
N ASP A 243 -18.99 4.83 22.24
CA ASP A 243 -18.52 3.65 21.52
C ASP A 243 -17.00 3.40 21.65
N LYS A 244 -16.31 4.11 22.54
CA LYS A 244 -14.86 3.99 22.74
C LYS A 244 -14.41 2.55 23.02
N ASP A 245 -15.10 1.86 23.91
CA ASP A 245 -14.71 0.50 24.32
C ASP A 245 -14.87 -0.49 23.16
N LYS A 246 -15.90 -0.32 22.34
CA LYS A 246 -16.11 -1.08 21.11
C LYS A 246 -15.00 -0.79 20.10
N TYR A 247 -14.61 0.48 19.93
CA TYR A 247 -13.52 0.87 19.06
C TYR A 247 -12.18 0.24 19.49
N ILE A 248 -11.83 0.31 20.78
CA ILE A 248 -10.63 -0.33 21.33
C ILE A 248 -10.66 -1.86 21.11
N LYS A 249 -11.83 -2.49 21.27
CA LYS A 249 -11.99 -3.91 21.01
C LYS A 249 -11.71 -4.25 19.56
N ILE A 250 -12.21 -3.47 18.59
CA ILE A 250 -11.93 -3.61 17.16
C ILE A 250 -10.42 -3.55 16.91
N LEU A 251 -9.71 -2.53 17.44
CA LEU A 251 -8.25 -2.43 17.26
C LEU A 251 -7.52 -3.67 17.78
N LYS A 252 -7.91 -4.20 18.93
CA LYS A 252 -7.28 -5.37 19.56
C LYS A 252 -7.60 -6.69 18.84
N GLU A 253 -8.83 -6.87 18.43
CA GLU A 253 -9.32 -8.15 17.91
C GLU A 253 -9.22 -8.27 16.38
N ASP A 254 -9.64 -7.26 15.65
CA ASP A 254 -9.68 -7.27 14.19
C ASP A 254 -8.33 -6.84 13.60
N PHE A 255 -7.74 -5.76 14.12
CA PHE A 255 -6.43 -5.26 13.68
C PHE A 255 -5.24 -5.93 14.38
N LYS A 256 -5.47 -6.78 15.39
CA LYS A 256 -4.43 -7.51 16.15
C LYS A 256 -3.42 -6.62 16.88
N LEU A 257 -3.78 -5.41 17.21
CA LEU A 257 -2.93 -4.45 17.92
C LEU A 257 -2.98 -4.68 19.45
N LYS A 258 -2.29 -5.72 19.93
CA LYS A 258 -2.28 -6.10 21.36
C LYS A 258 -0.93 -6.68 21.80
#